data_85ed7ab69516d9e27e156b62af09feec
#
_entry.id   85ed7ab69516d9e27e156b62af09feec
#
_cell.length_a   1.000
_cell.length_b   1.000
_cell.length_c   1.000
_cell.angle_alpha   90.00
_cell.angle_beta   90.00
_cell.angle_gamma   90.00
#
_symmetry.space_group_name_H-M   'P 1'
#
loop_
_entity.id
_entity.type
_entity.pdbx_description
1 polymer ?
#
loop_
_entity_poly.entity_id
_entity_poly.type
_entity_poly.pdbx_seq_one_letter_code
_entity_poly.pdbx_strand_id
1 'polypeptide(L)'
;MIRLSQAPHGRQLRIADVQGGEGVRRRLFALGFHKDDLVEVNSQGILRGPLLIHNLTSDTTVALGQGIAHKIMVDVIPDEG
;
A
#
# COMPACT_ATOMS: atom_id res chain seq x y z
N MET A 1 -9.42 -3.98 -8.70
CA MET A 1 -8.01 -4.02 -8.27
C MET A 1 -7.26 -2.90 -8.97
N ILE A 2 -6.59 -2.07 -8.20
CA ILE A 2 -5.79 -0.94 -8.69
C ILE A 2 -4.42 -0.98 -8.04
N ARG A 3 -3.48 -0.21 -8.60
CA ARG A 3 -2.15 -0.08 -7.99
C ARG A 3 -2.21 0.85 -6.79
N LEU A 4 -1.46 0.52 -5.75
CA LEU A 4 -1.40 1.34 -4.55
C LEU A 4 -0.95 2.78 -4.88
N SER A 5 -0.04 2.94 -5.83
CA SER A 5 0.44 4.25 -6.28
C SER A 5 -0.65 5.13 -6.90
N GLN A 6 -1.78 4.53 -7.31
CA GLN A 6 -2.89 5.22 -7.94
C GLN A 6 -4.15 5.20 -7.08
N ALA A 7 -4.06 4.67 -5.88
CA ALA A 7 -5.22 4.52 -5.00
C ALA A 7 -5.64 5.86 -4.39
N PRO A 8 -6.94 6.03 -4.11
CA PRO A 8 -7.40 7.26 -3.45
C PRO A 8 -6.84 7.34 -2.03
N HIS A 9 -6.45 8.56 -1.64
CA HIS A 9 -5.93 8.81 -0.30
C HIS A 9 -7.05 8.81 0.74
N GLY A 10 -6.72 8.36 1.95
CA GLY A 10 -7.67 8.37 3.05
C GLY A 10 -8.74 7.28 2.99
N ARG A 11 -8.72 6.42 2.00
CA ARG A 11 -9.66 5.30 1.86
C ARG A 11 -9.03 4.02 2.39
N GLN A 12 -9.83 3.17 2.99
CA GLN A 12 -9.37 1.85 3.36
C GLN A 12 -9.18 1.00 2.10
N LEU A 13 -8.04 0.35 2.05
CA LEU A 13 -7.63 -0.50 0.93
C LEU A 13 -7.21 -1.85 1.49
N ARG A 14 -7.47 -2.92 0.74
CA ARG A 14 -7.00 -4.25 1.10
C ARG A 14 -5.92 -4.69 0.12
N ILE A 15 -4.80 -5.16 0.63
CA ILE A 15 -3.73 -5.67 -0.23
C ILE A 15 -4.20 -6.97 -0.87
N ALA A 16 -4.31 -6.98 -2.19
CA ALA A 16 -4.80 -8.13 -2.94
C ALA A 16 -3.67 -8.96 -3.53
N ASP A 17 -2.61 -8.30 -4.03
CA ASP A 17 -1.50 -8.99 -4.67
C ASP A 17 -0.28 -8.08 -4.72
N VAL A 18 0.89 -8.69 -4.93
CA VAL A 18 2.15 -7.96 -5.14
C VAL A 18 2.78 -8.51 -6.41
N GLN A 19 3.04 -7.62 -7.35
CA GLN A 19 3.73 -7.95 -8.60
C GLN A 19 5.23 -7.76 -8.44
N GLY A 20 6.02 -8.34 -9.33
CA GLY A 20 7.44 -8.08 -9.37
C GLY A 20 8.34 -9.11 -8.70
N GLY A 21 7.93 -10.33 -8.58
CA GLY A 21 8.78 -11.42 -8.18
C GLY A 21 9.07 -11.48 -6.67
N GLU A 22 9.88 -12.46 -6.32
CA GLU A 22 10.06 -12.86 -4.93
C GLU A 22 10.84 -11.84 -4.09
N GLY A 23 11.79 -11.14 -4.69
CA GLY A 23 12.57 -10.12 -3.99
C GLY A 23 11.70 -8.97 -3.49
N VAL A 24 10.75 -8.51 -4.31
CA VAL A 24 9.80 -7.46 -3.93
C VAL A 24 8.89 -7.94 -2.83
N ARG A 25 8.34 -9.14 -2.95
CA ARG A 25 7.45 -9.73 -1.94
C ARG A 25 8.16 -9.88 -0.60
N ARG A 26 9.40 -10.36 -0.62
CA ARG A 26 10.19 -10.54 0.60
C ARG A 26 10.46 -9.21 1.28
N ARG A 27 10.79 -8.18 0.50
CA ARG A 27 11.03 -6.84 1.03
C ARG A 27 9.77 -6.27 1.68
N LEU A 28 8.62 -6.40 1.04
CA LEU A 28 7.36 -5.92 1.59
C LEU A 28 6.97 -6.69 2.84
N PHE A 29 7.17 -7.99 2.85
CA PHE A 29 6.94 -8.82 4.04
C PHE A 29 7.80 -8.34 5.21
N ALA A 30 9.07 -8.05 4.95
CA ALA A 30 9.98 -7.53 5.97
C ALA A 30 9.56 -6.16 6.50
N LEU A 31 8.86 -5.37 5.69
CA LEU A 31 8.31 -4.08 6.09
C LEU A 31 6.94 -4.21 6.79
N GLY A 32 6.43 -5.43 6.93
CA GLY A 32 5.17 -5.68 7.61
C GLY A 32 3.93 -5.66 6.74
N PHE A 33 4.07 -5.74 5.42
CA PHE A 33 2.94 -5.76 4.50
C PHE A 33 2.62 -7.19 4.06
N HIS A 34 1.38 -7.60 4.27
CA HIS A 34 0.91 -8.94 3.94
C HIS A 34 -0.34 -8.86 3.09
N LYS A 35 -0.60 -9.92 2.33
CA LYS A 35 -1.85 -10.06 1.62
C LYS A 35 -3.01 -9.99 2.62
N ASP A 36 -4.08 -9.33 2.21
CA ASP A 36 -5.29 -9.07 3.00
C ASP A 36 -5.14 -8.03 4.12
N ASP A 37 -3.95 -7.47 4.32
CA ASP A 37 -3.80 -6.34 5.24
C ASP A 37 -4.62 -5.14 4.75
N LEU A 38 -5.18 -4.41 5.71
CA LEU A 38 -5.87 -3.15 5.46
C LEU A 38 -4.88 -2.01 5.59
N VAL A 39 -4.85 -1.17 4.59
CA VAL A 39 -3.91 -0.04 4.53
C VAL A 39 -4.62 1.24 4.06
N GLU A 40 -4.01 2.38 4.34
CA GLU A 40 -4.42 3.68 3.82
C GLU A 40 -3.21 4.43 3.30
N VAL A 41 -3.39 5.18 2.22
CA VAL A 41 -2.39 6.14 1.76
C VAL A 41 -2.69 7.46 2.45
N ASN A 42 -1.81 7.88 3.36
CA ASN A 42 -2.04 9.10 4.14
C ASN A 42 -1.56 10.35 3.43
N SER A 43 -0.40 10.27 2.80
CA SER A 43 0.12 11.42 2.07
C SER A 43 1.08 10.96 0.99
N GLN A 44 1.26 11.84 0.01
CA GLN A 44 2.25 11.69 -1.02
C GLN A 44 3.33 12.74 -0.75
N GLY A 45 4.59 12.33 -0.82
CA GLY A 45 5.69 13.26 -0.66
C GLY A 45 5.71 14.32 -1.76
N ILE A 46 6.39 15.43 -1.48
CA ILE A 46 6.55 16.52 -2.43
C ILE A 46 7.28 16.00 -3.66
N LEU A 47 6.86 16.45 -4.85
CA LEU A 47 7.48 16.08 -6.14
C LEU A 47 7.53 14.58 -6.39
N ARG A 48 6.41 13.90 -6.10
CA ARG A 48 6.30 12.45 -6.28
C ARG A 48 7.28 11.65 -5.41
N GLY A 49 7.52 12.15 -4.21
CA GLY A 49 8.32 11.43 -3.23
C GLY A 49 7.59 10.18 -2.71
N PRO A 50 8.13 9.55 -1.67
CA PRO A 50 7.54 8.33 -1.12
C PRO A 50 6.12 8.56 -0.64
N LEU A 51 5.31 7.50 -0.72
CA LEU A 51 3.97 7.48 -0.15
C LEU A 51 4.06 7.06 1.31
N LEU A 52 3.36 7.76 2.19
CA LEU A 52 3.18 7.32 3.57
C LEU A 52 1.98 6.38 3.62
N ILE A 53 2.25 5.12 3.94
CA ILE A 53 1.24 4.08 3.99
C ILE A 53 1.04 3.67 5.43
N HIS A 54 -0.18 3.85 5.94
CA HIS A 54 -0.55 3.35 7.26
C HIS A 54 -1.16 1.96 7.11
N ASN A 55 -0.51 0.95 7.69
CA ASN A 55 -1.06 -0.39 7.75
C ASN A 55 -1.97 -0.46 8.97
N LEU A 56 -3.28 -0.52 8.74
CA LEU A 56 -4.28 -0.54 9.81
C LEU A 56 -4.27 -1.87 10.56
N THR A 57 -3.92 -2.95 9.89
CA THR A 57 -3.88 -4.27 10.51
C THR A 57 -2.78 -4.36 11.58
N SER A 58 -1.62 -3.81 11.30
CA SER A 58 -0.47 -3.82 12.23
C SER A 58 -0.28 -2.52 12.99
N ASP A 59 -1.02 -1.48 12.63
CA ASP A 59 -0.92 -0.11 13.19
C ASP A 59 0.49 0.44 13.07
N THR A 60 1.08 0.32 11.88
CA THR A 60 2.40 0.85 11.58
C THR A 60 2.34 1.74 10.35
N THR A 61 3.21 2.74 10.28
CA THR A 61 3.32 3.63 9.13
C THR A 61 4.69 3.47 8.50
N VAL A 62 4.71 3.29 7.18
CA VAL A 62 5.93 3.08 6.41
C VAL A 62 5.92 3.99 5.19
N ALA A 63 7.07 4.56 4.87
CA ALA A 63 7.24 5.31 3.63
C ALA A 63 7.68 4.33 2.53
N LEU A 64 6.90 4.26 1.45
CA LEU A 64 7.20 3.41 0.30
C LEU A 64 7.50 4.28 -0.91
N GLY A 65 8.57 3.96 -1.62
CA GLY A 65 8.87 4.60 -2.89
C GLY A 65 7.78 4.30 -3.94
N GLN A 66 7.63 5.21 -4.90
CA GLN A 66 6.62 5.08 -5.95
C GLN A 66 6.77 3.78 -6.74
N GLY A 67 8.00 3.37 -7.04
CA GLY A 67 8.25 2.13 -7.78
C GLY A 67 7.74 0.89 -7.07
N ILE A 68 7.92 0.82 -5.75
CA ILE A 68 7.41 -0.29 -4.95
C ILE A 68 5.88 -0.22 -4.84
N ALA A 69 5.34 0.97 -4.57
CA ALA A 69 3.88 1.15 -4.47
C ALA A 69 3.18 0.79 -5.79
N HIS A 70 3.85 1.00 -6.92
CA HIS A 70 3.31 0.65 -8.23
C HIS A 70 3.15 -0.86 -8.44
N LYS A 71 3.85 -1.67 -7.66
CA LYS A 71 3.80 -3.14 -7.74
C LYS A 71 2.80 -3.77 -6.78
N ILE A 72 2.20 -3.00 -5.90
CA ILE A 72 1.21 -3.49 -4.94
C ILE A 72 -0.18 -3.26 -5.52
N MET A 73 -0.97 -4.33 -5.62
CA MET A 73 -2.34 -4.26 -6.09
C MET A 73 -3.28 -4.28 -4.89
N VAL A 74 -4.23 -3.37 -4.88
CA VAL A 74 -5.18 -3.22 -3.77
C VAL A 74 -6.61 -3.16 -4.28
N ASP A 75 -7.54 -3.55 -3.42
CA ASP A 75 -8.97 -3.34 -3.61
C ASP A 75 -9.43 -2.21 -2.68
N VAL A 76 -10.23 -1.30 -3.21
CA VAL A 76 -10.83 -0.25 -2.40
C VAL A 76 -11.97 -0.86 -1.59
N ILE A 77 -11.91 -0.71 -0.27
CA ILE A 77 -12.99 -1.19 0.59
C ILE A 77 -14.13 -0.17 0.52
N PRO A 78 -15.36 -0.60 0.21
CA PRO A 78 -16.48 0.31 0.16
C PRO A 78 -16.73 0.99 1.51
N ASP A 79 -17.06 2.30 1.47
CA ASP A 79 -17.52 2.98 2.67
C ASP A 79 -18.93 2.51 2.99
N GLU A 80 -19.10 1.98 4.20
CA GLU A 80 -20.42 1.67 4.75
C GLU A 80 -20.89 2.91 5.52
N GLY A 81 -21.29 3.90 4.76
CA GLY A 81 -21.66 5.15 5.38
C GLY A 81 -23.11 5.38 5.58
#